data_8d7f6e5ae7821e3a8827286a25df8264
#
_entry.id   8d7f6e5ae7821e3a8827286a25df8264
#
_cell.length_a   1.000
_cell.length_b   1.000
_cell.length_c   1.000
_cell.angle_alpha   90.00
_cell.angle_beta   90.00
_cell.angle_gamma   90.00
#
_symmetry.space_group_name_H-M   'P 1'
#
loop_
_entity.id
_entity.type
_entity.pdbx_description
1 polymer ?
#
loop_
_entity_poly.entity_id
_entity_poly.type
_entity_poly.pdbx_seq_one_letter_code
_entity_poly.pdbx_strand_id
1 'polypeptide(L)'
;AWYGKAIALLPRLGAVELDLEPFDSAFMARENSIFPEWLLGHHLQLTLSDEEQQLLAETFACLTENNLAQPQGVMHRDFHSRNLMVCGGETPADSRLAVIDFQDMVIGPLSYDLVSLLKDCYVRWPDAVIEQGMRLGFDTLQQAKLLGELDYAAFRRAADLTGMQRHLKAAGIFTRLYHRDGKSGYLKDIPRTLGYVVDVCRSHGAAYPVLARFGQWLVQVVLPGLARTGVTS
;
A
#
# COMPACT_ATOMS: atom_id res chain seq x y z
N ALA A 1 4.47 12.71 16.93
CA ALA A 1 5.92 12.94 17.04
C ALA A 1 6.72 11.85 16.31
N TRP A 2 6.54 10.53 16.60
CA TRP A 2 7.32 9.45 15.98
C TRP A 2 7.13 9.34 14.47
N TYR A 3 5.89 9.45 13.98
CA TYR A 3 5.58 9.44 12.56
C TYR A 3 6.27 10.59 11.81
N GLY A 4 6.36 11.80 12.42
CA GLY A 4 7.11 12.90 11.81
C GLY A 4 8.60 12.60 11.67
N LYS A 5 9.21 11.90 12.66
CA LYS A 5 10.60 11.42 12.53
C LYS A 5 10.76 10.36 11.45
N ALA A 6 9.80 9.44 11.33
CA ALA A 6 9.83 8.43 10.29
C ALA A 6 9.72 9.07 8.90
N ILE A 7 8.79 10.01 8.70
CA ILE A 7 8.63 10.75 7.45
C ILE A 7 9.92 11.50 7.08
N ALA A 8 10.63 12.08 8.05
CA ALA A 8 11.90 12.77 7.82
C ALA A 8 13.04 11.85 7.35
N LEU A 9 12.89 10.52 7.44
CA LEU A 9 13.86 9.55 6.88
C LEU A 9 13.63 9.28 5.38
N LEU A 10 12.42 9.50 4.86
CA LEU A 10 12.07 9.14 3.48
C LEU A 10 12.98 9.78 2.42
N PRO A 11 13.37 11.09 2.50
CA PRO A 11 14.28 11.65 1.52
C PRO A 11 15.67 10.99 1.52
N ARG A 12 16.15 10.59 2.71
CA ARG A 12 17.43 9.90 2.81
C ARG A 12 17.37 8.52 2.19
N LEU A 13 16.25 7.81 2.41
CA LEU A 13 16.02 6.49 1.81
C LEU A 13 15.90 6.63 0.29
N GLY A 14 15.03 7.50 -0.19
CA GLY A 14 14.74 7.67 -1.62
C GLY A 14 15.93 8.19 -2.45
N ALA A 15 16.89 8.88 -1.81
CA ALA A 15 18.08 9.42 -2.46
C ALA A 15 19.32 8.51 -2.41
N VAL A 16 19.22 7.32 -1.79
CA VAL A 16 20.33 6.37 -1.77
C VAL A 16 20.55 5.79 -3.17
N GLU A 17 21.78 5.79 -3.64
CA GLU A 17 22.17 5.15 -4.89
C GLU A 17 22.60 3.70 -4.61
N LEU A 18 21.73 2.76 -4.92
CA LEU A 18 21.96 1.32 -4.82
C LEU A 18 21.55 0.64 -6.13
N ASP A 19 22.29 -0.40 -6.50
CA ASP A 19 21.93 -1.29 -7.61
C ASP A 19 20.90 -2.30 -7.11
N LEU A 20 19.62 -1.96 -7.25
CA LEU A 20 18.47 -2.74 -6.79
C LEU A 20 17.54 -3.08 -7.95
N GLU A 21 16.81 -4.18 -7.82
CA GLU A 21 15.77 -4.58 -8.78
C GLU A 21 14.72 -3.46 -8.93
N PRO A 22 14.31 -3.11 -10.17
CA PRO A 22 13.22 -2.15 -10.37
C PRO A 22 11.86 -2.76 -10.02
N PHE A 23 11.00 -1.97 -9.41
CA PHE A 23 9.58 -2.27 -9.20
C PHE A 23 8.82 -2.04 -10.52
N ASP A 24 9.17 -2.81 -11.54
CA ASP A 24 8.65 -2.72 -12.89
C ASP A 24 7.31 -3.44 -13.08
N SER A 25 6.81 -3.44 -14.33
CA SER A 25 5.54 -4.11 -14.67
C SER A 25 5.57 -5.61 -14.37
N ALA A 26 6.69 -6.28 -14.58
CA ALA A 26 6.81 -7.71 -14.33
C ALA A 26 6.82 -8.01 -12.83
N PHE A 27 7.52 -7.17 -12.04
CA PHE A 27 7.50 -7.26 -10.59
C PHE A 27 6.09 -7.04 -10.04
N MET A 28 5.43 -5.97 -10.48
CA MET A 28 4.07 -5.65 -10.03
C MET A 28 3.06 -6.73 -10.45
N ALA A 29 3.20 -7.34 -11.63
CA ALA A 29 2.33 -8.44 -12.05
C ALA A 29 2.42 -9.64 -11.08
N ARG A 30 3.63 -9.99 -10.63
CA ARG A 30 3.84 -11.05 -9.62
C ARG A 30 3.17 -10.68 -8.28
N GLU A 31 3.29 -9.42 -7.84
CA GLU A 31 2.64 -8.98 -6.59
C GLU A 31 1.11 -8.90 -6.72
N ASN A 32 0.62 -8.41 -7.84
CA ASN A 32 -0.80 -8.26 -8.09
C ASN A 32 -1.52 -9.62 -8.18
N SER A 33 -0.85 -10.66 -8.68
CA SER A 33 -1.43 -12.02 -8.77
C SER A 33 -1.73 -12.64 -7.39
N ILE A 34 -1.10 -12.16 -6.34
CA ILE A 34 -1.29 -12.69 -4.98
C ILE A 34 -2.73 -12.50 -4.49
N PHE A 35 -3.36 -11.36 -4.83
CA PHE A 35 -4.74 -11.09 -4.44
C PHE A 35 -5.76 -12.07 -5.05
N PRO A 36 -5.85 -12.24 -6.39
CA PRO A 36 -6.78 -13.18 -6.98
C PRO A 36 -6.45 -14.65 -6.63
N GLU A 37 -5.16 -15.01 -6.58
CA GLU A 37 -4.76 -16.38 -6.26
C GLU A 37 -5.18 -16.76 -4.83
N TRP A 38 -4.75 -15.98 -3.84
CA TRP A 38 -4.85 -16.39 -2.44
C TRP A 38 -6.13 -15.95 -1.76
N LEU A 39 -6.57 -14.68 -1.96
CA LEU A 39 -7.81 -14.23 -1.35
C LEU A 39 -9.02 -14.75 -2.12
N LEU A 40 -9.10 -14.51 -3.43
CA LEU A 40 -10.30 -14.87 -4.18
C LEU A 40 -10.38 -16.38 -4.43
N GLY A 41 -9.30 -17.00 -4.91
CA GLY A 41 -9.26 -18.42 -5.26
C GLY A 41 -9.19 -19.32 -4.04
N HIS A 42 -8.09 -19.24 -3.26
CA HIS A 42 -7.89 -20.17 -2.15
C HIS A 42 -8.78 -19.92 -0.94
N HIS A 43 -8.98 -18.66 -0.54
CA HIS A 43 -9.71 -18.35 0.70
C HIS A 43 -11.22 -18.25 0.50
N LEU A 44 -11.65 -17.49 -0.51
CA LEU A 44 -13.07 -17.30 -0.81
C LEU A 44 -13.66 -18.35 -1.75
N GLN A 45 -12.82 -19.13 -2.41
CA GLN A 45 -13.20 -20.17 -3.39
C GLN A 45 -14.11 -19.63 -4.50
N LEU A 46 -13.84 -18.37 -4.93
CA LEU A 46 -14.58 -17.73 -6.01
C LEU A 46 -14.08 -18.23 -7.37
N THR A 47 -15.01 -18.60 -8.24
CA THR A 47 -14.74 -18.79 -9.65
C THR A 47 -15.14 -17.49 -10.36
N LEU A 48 -14.14 -16.77 -10.88
CA LEU A 48 -14.37 -15.48 -11.53
C LEU A 48 -14.89 -15.68 -12.97
N SER A 49 -15.92 -14.91 -13.33
CA SER A 49 -16.35 -14.79 -14.72
C SER A 49 -15.30 -14.08 -15.58
N ASP A 50 -15.43 -14.15 -16.90
CA ASP A 50 -14.53 -13.45 -17.84
C ASP A 50 -14.59 -11.92 -17.62
N GLU A 51 -15.74 -11.37 -17.28
CA GLU A 51 -15.93 -9.94 -16.98
C GLU A 51 -15.22 -9.53 -15.69
N GLU A 52 -15.24 -10.38 -14.64
CA GLU A 52 -14.54 -10.14 -13.39
C GLU A 52 -13.03 -10.27 -13.57
N GLN A 53 -12.56 -11.23 -14.36
CA GLN A 53 -11.14 -11.36 -14.72
C GLN A 53 -10.65 -10.13 -15.50
N GLN A 54 -11.45 -9.65 -16.45
CA GLN A 54 -11.15 -8.44 -17.22
C GLN A 54 -11.12 -7.20 -16.29
N LEU A 55 -12.06 -7.06 -15.37
CA LEU A 55 -12.09 -5.97 -14.39
C LEU A 55 -10.84 -5.95 -13.52
N LEU A 56 -10.37 -7.11 -13.05
CA LEU A 56 -9.11 -7.24 -12.31
C LEU A 56 -7.91 -6.82 -13.16
N ALA A 57 -7.83 -7.30 -14.39
CA ALA A 57 -6.75 -6.97 -15.31
C ALA A 57 -6.66 -5.47 -15.60
N GLU A 58 -7.80 -4.82 -15.90
CA GLU A 58 -7.89 -3.38 -16.12
C GLU A 58 -7.52 -2.58 -14.86
N THR A 59 -7.95 -3.05 -13.69
CA THR A 59 -7.62 -2.41 -12.41
C THR A 59 -6.11 -2.48 -12.15
N PHE A 60 -5.50 -3.65 -12.30
CA PHE A 60 -4.07 -3.81 -12.09
C PHE A 60 -3.23 -3.06 -13.13
N ALA A 61 -3.68 -2.96 -14.37
CA ALA A 61 -3.04 -2.13 -15.39
C ALA A 61 -3.03 -0.66 -14.97
N CYS A 62 -4.16 -0.13 -14.52
CA CYS A 62 -4.28 1.25 -14.02
C CYS A 62 -3.33 1.51 -12.83
N LEU A 63 -3.24 0.59 -11.87
CA LEU A 63 -2.35 0.73 -10.71
C LEU A 63 -0.87 0.62 -11.10
N THR A 64 -0.54 -0.25 -12.05
CA THR A 64 0.82 -0.40 -12.57
C THR A 64 1.28 0.88 -13.29
N GLU A 65 0.45 1.41 -14.18
CA GLU A 65 0.71 2.65 -14.88
C GLU A 65 0.93 3.82 -13.91
N ASN A 66 0.06 3.94 -12.90
CA ASN A 66 0.24 4.96 -11.84
C ASN A 66 1.58 4.84 -11.11
N ASN A 67 2.02 3.63 -10.77
CA ASN A 67 3.26 3.44 -10.04
C ASN A 67 4.49 3.73 -10.89
N LEU A 68 4.46 3.37 -12.18
CA LEU A 68 5.56 3.65 -13.12
C LEU A 68 5.69 5.12 -13.48
N ALA A 69 4.59 5.87 -13.47
CA ALA A 69 4.57 7.29 -13.83
C ALA A 69 5.10 8.23 -12.73
N GLN A 70 5.30 7.72 -11.50
CA GLN A 70 5.78 8.52 -10.37
C GLN A 70 7.29 8.68 -10.36
N PRO A 71 7.83 9.70 -9.66
CA PRO A 71 9.24 9.76 -9.32
C PRO A 71 9.69 8.50 -8.58
N GLN A 72 10.80 7.92 -9.01
CA GLN A 72 11.34 6.65 -8.52
C GLN A 72 12.54 6.90 -7.61
N GLY A 73 12.70 6.04 -6.60
CA GLY A 73 13.85 6.02 -5.71
C GLY A 73 13.89 4.73 -4.92
N VAL A 74 14.84 4.58 -4.00
CA VAL A 74 14.90 3.41 -3.13
C VAL A 74 13.63 3.34 -2.29
N MET A 75 12.97 2.20 -2.35
CA MET A 75 11.72 1.89 -1.68
C MET A 75 11.95 0.69 -0.74
N HIS A 76 11.64 0.87 0.54
CA HIS A 76 11.80 -0.16 1.56
C HIS A 76 10.74 -1.27 1.45
N ARG A 77 9.55 -0.95 0.95
CA ARG A 77 8.36 -1.81 0.81
C ARG A 77 7.61 -2.09 2.12
N ASP A 78 8.33 -2.30 3.21
CA ASP A 78 7.77 -2.58 4.53
C ASP A 78 8.15 -1.49 5.56
N PHE A 79 8.07 -0.21 5.12
CA PHE A 79 8.33 0.97 5.94
C PHE A 79 7.10 1.28 6.81
N HIS A 80 6.90 0.50 7.85
CA HIS A 80 5.78 0.63 8.79
C HIS A 80 6.25 0.54 10.25
N SER A 81 5.36 0.82 11.19
CA SER A 81 5.70 0.97 12.61
C SER A 81 6.43 -0.22 13.23
N ARG A 82 6.20 -1.44 12.74
CA ARG A 82 6.85 -2.66 13.27
C ARG A 82 8.31 -2.80 12.85
N ASN A 83 8.72 -2.11 11.78
CA ASN A 83 10.09 -2.14 11.25
C ASN A 83 10.87 -0.86 11.58
N LEU A 84 10.33 -0.03 12.49
CA LEU A 84 10.96 1.20 12.98
C LEU A 84 11.31 1.03 14.46
N MET A 85 12.61 0.96 14.76
CA MET A 85 13.13 0.78 16.10
C MET A 85 13.53 2.13 16.71
N VAL A 86 13.05 2.39 17.93
CA VAL A 86 13.46 3.56 18.71
C VAL A 86 14.82 3.27 19.35
N CYS A 87 15.82 4.10 19.06
CA CYS A 87 17.17 3.98 19.58
C CYS A 87 17.54 5.24 20.36
N GLY A 88 18.10 5.08 21.57
CA GLY A 88 18.50 6.17 22.46
C GLY A 88 17.43 6.50 23.49
N GLY A 89 17.17 7.79 23.76
CA GLY A 89 16.31 8.25 24.84
C GLY A 89 14.84 7.79 24.77
N GLU A 90 14.10 8.14 25.80
CA GLU A 90 12.68 7.74 25.95
C GLU A 90 11.70 8.64 25.20
N THR A 91 12.14 9.84 24.80
CA THR A 91 11.29 10.80 24.08
C THR A 91 11.70 10.93 22.61
N PRO A 92 10.78 11.38 21.73
CA PRO A 92 11.15 11.70 20.36
C PRO A 92 12.28 12.73 20.22
N ALA A 93 12.45 13.63 21.19
CA ALA A 93 13.54 14.62 21.16
C ALA A 93 14.92 13.97 21.32
N ASP A 94 15.03 13.01 22.22
CA ASP A 94 16.29 12.41 22.66
C ASP A 94 16.65 11.13 21.90
N SER A 95 15.77 10.64 21.05
CA SER A 95 15.91 9.38 20.34
C SER A 95 16.01 9.54 18.83
N ARG A 96 16.52 8.50 18.19
CA ARG A 96 16.51 8.33 16.74
C ARG A 96 15.72 7.09 16.36
N LEU A 97 15.32 7.01 15.09
CA LEU A 97 14.72 5.81 14.52
C LEU A 97 15.77 5.07 13.69
N ALA A 98 15.84 3.75 13.87
CA ALA A 98 16.52 2.84 12.97
C ALA A 98 15.48 2.06 12.17
N VAL A 99 15.74 1.88 10.88
CA VAL A 99 14.91 1.09 9.97
C VAL A 99 15.53 -0.29 9.87
N ILE A 100 14.73 -1.33 10.04
CA ILE A 100 15.12 -2.74 9.95
C ILE A 100 14.34 -3.43 8.84
N ASP A 101 14.69 -4.67 8.50
CA ASP A 101 14.00 -5.50 7.51
C ASP A 101 14.12 -4.95 6.07
N PHE A 102 15.32 -4.53 5.70
CA PHE A 102 15.63 -3.79 4.47
C PHE A 102 16.12 -4.67 3.30
N GLN A 103 16.15 -5.99 3.45
CA GLN A 103 16.70 -6.93 2.44
C GLN A 103 15.85 -7.02 1.17
N ASP A 104 14.58 -6.60 1.23
CA ASP A 104 13.64 -6.64 0.10
C ASP A 104 13.44 -5.26 -0.57
N MET A 105 14.40 -4.34 -0.39
CA MET A 105 14.38 -3.02 -1.05
C MET A 105 14.43 -3.17 -2.58
N VAL A 106 13.77 -2.23 -3.26
CA VAL A 106 13.74 -2.11 -4.73
C VAL A 106 13.75 -0.64 -5.13
N ILE A 107 13.90 -0.34 -6.42
CA ILE A 107 13.67 1.00 -6.95
C ILE A 107 12.19 1.11 -7.34
N GLY A 108 11.45 2.00 -6.71
CA GLY A 108 10.01 2.15 -6.93
C GLY A 108 9.47 3.54 -6.60
N PRO A 109 8.14 3.72 -6.61
CA PRO A 109 7.51 5.02 -6.40
C PRO A 109 7.79 5.58 -5.01
N LEU A 110 8.27 6.81 -4.93
CA LEU A 110 8.61 7.49 -3.66
C LEU A 110 7.43 7.65 -2.70
N SER A 111 6.21 7.54 -3.19
CA SER A 111 5.00 7.58 -2.35
C SER A 111 4.75 6.29 -1.57
N TYR A 112 5.33 5.15 -1.98
CA TYR A 112 5.01 3.82 -1.43
C TYR A 112 5.26 3.71 0.07
N ASP A 113 6.45 4.09 0.51
CA ASP A 113 6.83 3.97 1.91
C ASP A 113 6.07 4.93 2.83
N LEU A 114 5.72 6.12 2.33
CA LEU A 114 4.84 7.04 3.04
C LEU A 114 3.44 6.43 3.24
N VAL A 115 2.90 5.78 2.21
CA VAL A 115 1.61 5.06 2.30
C VAL A 115 1.73 3.87 3.25
N SER A 116 2.82 3.10 3.17
CA SER A 116 3.07 1.97 4.07
C SER A 116 3.05 2.39 5.54
N LEU A 117 3.59 3.57 5.85
CA LEU A 117 3.62 4.14 7.19
C LEU A 117 2.25 4.66 7.64
N LEU A 118 1.56 5.44 6.79
CA LEU A 118 0.35 6.18 7.19
C LEU A 118 -0.94 5.37 7.05
N LYS A 119 -0.98 4.44 6.10
CA LYS A 119 -2.11 3.53 5.85
C LYS A 119 -1.69 2.09 6.11
N ASP A 120 -1.10 1.88 7.29
CA ASP A 120 -0.67 0.56 7.76
C ASP A 120 -1.85 -0.41 7.87
N CYS A 121 -1.64 -1.67 7.50
CA CYS A 121 -2.65 -2.72 7.59
C CYS A 121 -3.05 -3.05 9.04
N TYR A 122 -2.21 -2.71 10.02
CA TYR A 122 -2.42 -3.04 11.43
C TYR A 122 -3.12 -1.95 12.23
N VAL A 123 -3.09 -0.71 11.76
CA VAL A 123 -3.68 0.46 12.42
C VAL A 123 -4.37 1.34 11.39
N ARG A 124 -5.58 1.81 11.71
CA ARG A 124 -6.25 2.85 10.94
C ARG A 124 -6.27 4.15 11.74
N TRP A 125 -5.56 5.14 11.22
CA TRP A 125 -5.56 6.49 11.76
C TRP A 125 -6.79 7.28 11.29
N PRO A 126 -7.25 8.30 12.06
CA PRO A 126 -8.23 9.26 11.56
C PRO A 126 -7.77 9.94 10.27
N ASP A 127 -8.71 10.21 9.35
CA ASP A 127 -8.38 10.77 8.02
C ASP A 127 -7.61 12.10 8.12
N ALA A 128 -7.90 12.94 9.13
CA ALA A 128 -7.16 14.17 9.37
C ALA A 128 -5.67 13.92 9.70
N VAL A 129 -5.36 12.83 10.42
CA VAL A 129 -3.97 12.44 10.75
C VAL A 129 -3.27 11.92 9.51
N ILE A 130 -3.96 11.11 8.69
CA ILE A 130 -3.43 10.62 7.41
C ILE A 130 -3.13 11.81 6.49
N GLU A 131 -4.07 12.74 6.35
CA GLU A 131 -3.91 13.92 5.47
C GLU A 131 -2.74 14.82 5.94
N GLN A 132 -2.62 15.06 7.24
CA GLN A 132 -1.49 15.79 7.80
C GLN A 132 -0.15 15.08 7.52
N GLY A 133 -0.11 13.76 7.66
CA GLY A 133 1.07 12.95 7.36
C GLY A 133 1.44 12.96 5.88
N MET A 134 0.44 12.85 4.99
CA MET A 134 0.62 12.92 3.53
C MET A 134 1.17 14.28 3.11
N ARG A 135 0.63 15.38 3.66
CA ARG A 135 1.13 16.73 3.41
C ARG A 135 2.57 16.88 3.87
N LEU A 136 2.87 16.45 5.11
CA LEU A 136 4.23 16.50 5.63
C LEU A 136 5.21 15.66 4.77
N GLY A 137 4.78 14.47 4.34
CA GLY A 137 5.60 13.61 3.46
C GLY A 137 5.88 14.26 2.11
N PHE A 138 4.86 14.84 1.48
CA PHE A 138 5.00 15.59 0.24
C PHE A 138 5.99 16.75 0.41
N ASP A 139 5.77 17.61 1.41
CA ASP A 139 6.62 18.78 1.66
C ASP A 139 8.08 18.38 1.91
N THR A 140 8.28 17.28 2.65
CA THR A 140 9.60 16.74 2.98
C THR A 140 10.34 16.22 1.73
N LEU A 141 9.65 15.47 0.87
CA LEU A 141 10.21 14.96 -0.39
C LEU A 141 10.43 16.09 -1.42
N GLN A 142 9.54 17.08 -1.46
CA GLN A 142 9.65 18.24 -2.35
C GLN A 142 10.81 19.15 -1.96
N GLN A 143 11.03 19.40 -0.67
CA GLN A 143 12.20 20.13 -0.16
C GLN A 143 13.51 19.43 -0.52
N ALA A 144 13.52 18.12 -0.56
CA ALA A 144 14.64 17.31 -1.02
C ALA A 144 14.79 17.25 -2.55
N LYS A 145 13.89 17.91 -3.30
CA LYS A 145 13.86 17.95 -4.78
C LYS A 145 13.68 16.57 -5.46
N LEU A 146 13.03 15.65 -4.77
CA LEU A 146 12.83 14.28 -5.25
C LEU A 146 11.54 14.11 -6.08
N LEU A 147 10.59 15.05 -5.99
CA LEU A 147 9.29 14.97 -6.67
C LEU A 147 9.21 15.77 -7.97
N GLY A 148 10.26 16.51 -8.35
CA GLY A 148 10.23 17.38 -9.53
C GLY A 148 9.15 18.46 -9.40
N GLU A 149 8.36 18.63 -10.46
CA GLU A 149 7.26 19.61 -10.52
C GLU A 149 5.90 19.05 -10.12
N LEU A 150 5.87 17.85 -9.50
CA LEU A 150 4.63 17.21 -9.07
C LEU A 150 3.94 18.08 -8.00
N ASP A 151 2.68 18.45 -8.23
CA ASP A 151 1.88 19.13 -7.21
C ASP A 151 1.30 18.16 -6.17
N TYR A 152 0.80 18.73 -5.06
CA TYR A 152 0.26 17.92 -3.98
C TYR A 152 -0.97 17.10 -4.40
N ALA A 153 -1.86 17.63 -5.22
CA ALA A 153 -3.08 16.93 -5.62
C ALA A 153 -2.74 15.70 -6.47
N ALA A 154 -1.79 15.85 -7.39
CA ALA A 154 -1.28 14.75 -8.21
C ALA A 154 -0.53 13.72 -7.36
N PHE A 155 0.36 14.17 -6.45
CA PHE A 155 1.05 13.30 -5.50
C PHE A 155 0.06 12.51 -4.62
N ARG A 156 -0.93 13.19 -4.05
CA ARG A 156 -1.93 12.59 -3.16
C ARG A 156 -2.73 11.50 -3.86
N ARG A 157 -3.18 11.77 -5.10
CA ARG A 157 -3.85 10.79 -5.94
C ARG A 157 -2.95 9.61 -6.28
N ALA A 158 -1.72 9.87 -6.70
CA ALA A 158 -0.76 8.82 -7.01
C ALA A 158 -0.45 7.94 -5.80
N ALA A 159 -0.27 8.52 -4.62
CA ALA A 159 -0.08 7.82 -3.36
C ALA A 159 -1.30 6.95 -2.98
N ASP A 160 -2.52 7.42 -3.22
CA ASP A 160 -3.72 6.62 -2.96
C ASP A 160 -3.79 5.36 -3.83
N LEU A 161 -3.48 5.48 -5.13
CA LEU A 161 -3.46 4.35 -6.04
C LEU A 161 -2.32 3.38 -5.72
N THR A 162 -1.15 3.89 -5.34
CA THR A 162 -0.03 3.07 -4.83
C THR A 162 -0.46 2.29 -3.59
N GLY A 163 -1.15 2.95 -2.66
CA GLY A 163 -1.71 2.31 -1.47
C GLY A 163 -2.72 1.22 -1.80
N MET A 164 -3.55 1.43 -2.81
CA MET A 164 -4.51 0.44 -3.26
C MET A 164 -3.81 -0.84 -3.75
N GLN A 165 -2.76 -0.72 -4.59
CA GLN A 165 -1.95 -1.86 -5.02
C GLN A 165 -1.36 -2.62 -3.83
N ARG A 166 -0.72 -1.87 -2.91
CA ARG A 166 -0.12 -2.43 -1.70
C ARG A 166 -1.15 -3.17 -0.83
N HIS A 167 -2.34 -2.61 -0.65
CA HIS A 167 -3.39 -3.22 0.20
C HIS A 167 -4.00 -4.47 -0.44
N LEU A 168 -4.19 -4.50 -1.75
CA LEU A 168 -4.62 -5.71 -2.46
C LEU A 168 -3.59 -6.83 -2.29
N LYS A 169 -2.31 -6.54 -2.53
CA LYS A 169 -1.23 -7.49 -2.26
C LYS A 169 -1.26 -7.98 -0.81
N ALA A 170 -1.34 -7.08 0.16
CA ALA A 170 -1.32 -7.42 1.60
C ALA A 170 -2.50 -8.33 1.99
N ALA A 171 -3.70 -8.07 1.49
CA ALA A 171 -4.87 -8.91 1.72
C ALA A 171 -4.65 -10.36 1.21
N GLY A 172 -4.04 -10.50 0.03
CA GLY A 172 -3.65 -11.80 -0.50
C GLY A 172 -2.53 -12.47 0.31
N ILE A 173 -1.52 -11.71 0.76
CA ILE A 173 -0.45 -12.22 1.63
C ILE A 173 -1.02 -12.76 2.95
N PHE A 174 -1.96 -12.07 3.57
CA PHE A 174 -2.56 -12.50 4.84
C PHE A 174 -3.28 -13.84 4.70
N THR A 175 -3.99 -14.06 3.61
CA THR A 175 -4.60 -15.35 3.32
C THR A 175 -3.58 -16.43 2.94
N ARG A 176 -2.53 -16.08 2.20
CA ARG A 176 -1.41 -17.00 1.91
C ARG A 176 -0.73 -17.47 3.19
N LEU A 177 -0.43 -16.56 4.12
CA LEU A 177 0.15 -16.90 5.43
C LEU A 177 -0.74 -17.85 6.23
N TYR A 178 -2.06 -17.69 6.13
CA TYR A 178 -3.00 -18.62 6.76
C TYR A 178 -2.98 -20.00 6.11
N HIS A 179 -3.18 -20.07 4.79
CA HIS A 179 -3.32 -21.36 4.09
C HIS A 179 -2.01 -22.13 3.96
N ARG A 180 -0.91 -21.45 3.73
CA ARG A 180 0.40 -22.06 3.53
C ARG A 180 1.16 -22.29 4.84
N ASP A 181 1.11 -21.32 5.76
CA ASP A 181 1.98 -21.29 6.95
C ASP A 181 1.20 -21.47 8.26
N GLY A 182 -0.13 -21.66 8.23
CA GLY A 182 -0.98 -21.84 9.40
C GLY A 182 -1.15 -20.60 10.29
N LYS A 183 -0.77 -19.41 9.82
CA LYS A 183 -0.76 -18.17 10.59
C LYS A 183 -2.10 -17.44 10.47
N SER A 184 -3.08 -17.79 11.30
CA SER A 184 -4.43 -17.20 11.26
C SER A 184 -4.53 -15.76 11.79
N GLY A 185 -3.55 -15.29 12.57
CA GLY A 185 -3.59 -14.00 13.26
C GLY A 185 -3.70 -12.77 12.34
N TYR A 186 -3.37 -12.91 11.05
CA TYR A 186 -3.44 -11.84 10.06
C TYR A 186 -4.81 -11.70 9.38
N LEU A 187 -5.66 -12.73 9.43
CA LEU A 187 -6.98 -12.70 8.77
C LEU A 187 -7.86 -11.54 9.25
N LYS A 188 -7.82 -11.22 10.52
CA LYS A 188 -8.56 -10.12 11.15
C LYS A 188 -8.21 -8.73 10.58
N ASP A 189 -7.07 -8.58 9.93
CA ASP A 189 -6.61 -7.32 9.36
C ASP A 189 -7.07 -7.12 7.91
N ILE A 190 -7.62 -8.16 7.26
CA ILE A 190 -8.10 -8.11 5.87
C ILE A 190 -9.25 -7.11 5.69
N PRO A 191 -10.32 -7.09 6.53
CA PRO A 191 -11.43 -6.14 6.36
C PRO A 191 -10.96 -4.69 6.40
N ARG A 192 -10.06 -4.33 7.34
CA ARG A 192 -9.47 -2.99 7.43
C ARG A 192 -8.65 -2.68 6.19
N THR A 193 -7.84 -3.60 5.73
CA THR A 193 -6.98 -3.46 4.55
C THR A 193 -7.83 -3.22 3.29
N LEU A 194 -8.88 -4.00 3.07
CA LEU A 194 -9.82 -3.80 1.96
C LEU A 194 -10.67 -2.52 2.13
N GLY A 195 -10.91 -2.07 3.35
CA GLY A 195 -11.56 -0.79 3.62
C GLY A 195 -10.81 0.39 2.99
N TYR A 196 -9.47 0.41 3.06
CA TYR A 196 -8.66 1.42 2.36
C TYR A 196 -8.83 1.35 0.84
N VAL A 197 -8.94 0.15 0.28
CA VAL A 197 -9.18 -0.03 -1.16
C VAL A 197 -10.53 0.54 -1.59
N VAL A 198 -11.58 0.25 -0.81
CA VAL A 198 -12.94 0.79 -1.06
C VAL A 198 -12.95 2.31 -0.98
N ASP A 199 -12.24 2.91 -0.01
CA ASP A 199 -12.16 4.36 0.13
C ASP A 199 -11.47 5.01 -1.08
N VAL A 200 -10.37 4.41 -1.58
CA VAL A 200 -9.70 4.88 -2.80
C VAL A 200 -10.62 4.78 -4.02
N CYS A 201 -11.31 3.64 -4.19
CA CYS A 201 -12.28 3.47 -5.28
C CYS A 201 -13.40 4.52 -5.23
N ARG A 202 -13.89 4.84 -4.04
CA ARG A 202 -14.93 5.87 -3.84
C ARG A 202 -14.41 7.26 -4.16
N SER A 203 -13.19 7.59 -3.71
CA SER A 203 -12.61 8.92 -3.87
C SER A 203 -12.20 9.21 -5.31
N HIS A 204 -11.74 8.21 -6.04
CA HIS A 204 -11.16 8.38 -7.38
C HIS A 204 -12.00 7.75 -8.51
N GLY A 205 -13.12 7.09 -8.21
CA GLY A 205 -13.96 6.42 -9.19
C GLY A 205 -14.53 7.33 -10.28
N ALA A 206 -14.79 8.61 -9.98
CA ALA A 206 -15.22 9.58 -10.99
C ALA A 206 -14.15 9.86 -12.06
N ALA A 207 -12.89 9.90 -11.66
CA ALA A 207 -11.75 10.13 -12.58
C ALA A 207 -11.27 8.82 -13.24
N TYR A 208 -11.49 7.69 -12.58
CA TYR A 208 -11.08 6.36 -13.03
C TYR A 208 -12.28 5.40 -13.00
N PRO A 209 -13.09 5.30 -14.07
CA PRO A 209 -14.30 4.46 -14.10
C PRO A 209 -14.05 2.99 -13.73
N VAL A 210 -12.86 2.46 -14.04
CA VAL A 210 -12.47 1.09 -13.65
C VAL A 210 -12.45 0.93 -12.13
N LEU A 211 -11.97 1.94 -11.38
CA LEU A 211 -11.95 1.90 -9.93
C LEU A 211 -13.36 1.96 -9.33
N ALA A 212 -14.28 2.70 -9.95
CA ALA A 212 -15.69 2.70 -9.52
C ALA A 212 -16.32 1.31 -9.66
N ARG A 213 -16.14 0.64 -10.81
CA ARG A 213 -16.61 -0.74 -11.04
C ARG A 213 -15.96 -1.73 -10.06
N PHE A 214 -14.65 -1.62 -9.88
CA PHE A 214 -13.90 -2.48 -8.97
C PHE A 214 -14.36 -2.32 -7.52
N GLY A 215 -14.56 -1.09 -7.06
CA GLY A 215 -15.09 -0.80 -5.72
C GLY A 215 -16.49 -1.37 -5.50
N GLN A 216 -17.39 -1.27 -6.49
CA GLN A 216 -18.70 -1.88 -6.43
C GLN A 216 -18.61 -3.41 -6.32
N TRP A 217 -17.78 -4.03 -7.16
CA TRP A 217 -17.56 -5.46 -7.13
C TRP A 217 -16.97 -5.94 -5.78
N LEU A 218 -16.00 -5.23 -5.22
CA LEU A 218 -15.47 -5.54 -3.89
C LEU A 218 -16.57 -5.56 -2.82
N VAL A 219 -17.45 -4.54 -2.83
CA VAL A 219 -18.52 -4.39 -1.84
C VAL A 219 -19.61 -5.44 -2.03
N GLN A 220 -19.93 -5.82 -3.27
CA GLN A 220 -21.03 -6.73 -3.58
C GLN A 220 -20.62 -8.21 -3.55
N VAL A 221 -19.38 -8.53 -3.83
CA VAL A 221 -18.91 -9.92 -3.98
C VAL A 221 -17.86 -10.29 -2.91
N VAL A 222 -16.77 -9.53 -2.82
CA VAL A 222 -15.60 -9.93 -2.02
C VAL A 222 -15.86 -9.75 -0.52
N LEU A 223 -16.34 -8.59 -0.08
CA LEU A 223 -16.59 -8.33 1.34
C LEU A 223 -17.67 -9.25 1.93
N PRO A 224 -18.81 -9.51 1.26
CA PRO A 224 -19.77 -10.52 1.73
C PRO A 224 -19.21 -11.95 1.72
N GLY A 225 -18.34 -12.27 0.74
CA GLY A 225 -17.60 -13.53 0.72
C GLY A 225 -16.73 -13.68 1.96
N LEU A 226 -15.95 -12.65 2.28
CA LEU A 226 -15.08 -12.64 3.44
C LEU A 226 -15.85 -12.77 4.77
N ALA A 227 -16.98 -12.08 4.91
CA ALA A 227 -17.83 -12.20 6.10
C ALA A 227 -18.34 -13.63 6.34
N ARG A 228 -18.62 -14.40 5.27
CA ARG A 228 -19.04 -15.81 5.37
C ARG A 228 -17.94 -16.74 5.86
N THR A 229 -16.67 -16.40 5.71
CA THR A 229 -15.55 -17.17 6.25
C THR A 229 -15.30 -16.93 7.75
N GLY A 230 -16.09 -16.08 8.40
CA GLY A 230 -15.94 -15.71 9.80
C GLY A 230 -14.91 -14.59 10.04
N VAL A 231 -14.36 -14.00 8.98
CA VAL A 231 -13.46 -12.84 9.05
C VAL A 231 -14.32 -11.58 9.03
N THR A 232 -14.57 -11.02 10.20
CA THR A 232 -15.33 -9.77 10.38
C THR A 232 -14.42 -8.63 10.84
N SER A 233 -14.81 -7.39 10.51
CA SER A 233 -14.12 -6.16 10.96
C SER A 233 -14.32 -5.89 12.45
#